data_a86f21753d0f74a5f4dd1dffcfb26922
#
_entry.id   a86f21753d0f74a5f4dd1dffcfb26922
#
_cell.length_a   1.000
_cell.length_b   1.000
_cell.length_c   1.000
_cell.angle_alpha   90.00
_cell.angle_beta   90.00
_cell.angle_gamma   90.00
#
_symmetry.space_group_name_H-M   'P 1'
#
loop_
_entity.id
_entity.type
_entity.pdbx_description
1 polymer ?
#
loop_
_entity_poly.entity_id
_entity_poly.type
_entity_poly.pdbx_seq_one_letter_code
_entity_poly.pdbx_strand_id
1 'polypeptide(L)'
;MLRRYRIQRLEASTTTATLKQEIPACVGIMTMNDKHILHLDLDTFYVSVERKMDSRLENRPLLVGGTSDRGVVAACSYETRGFGVHSGMSMKLARQLCPEAVVIRGNAGTYSKHSDEVTEIIQQETPLFEKSSIDEFYADLSGMDRFYGCYKLATELRKKVIKETGLPISFGLSTNKVVSKIATGEAKPNNQLMINYDRLLDTSDAAHKE
;
A
#
# COMPACT_ATOMS: atom_id res chain seq x y z
N MET A 1 -15.11 41.42 -0.38
CA MET A 1 -14.93 41.01 -1.80
C MET A 1 -14.62 39.51 -1.83
N LEU A 2 -15.67 38.68 -2.04
CA LEU A 2 -15.58 37.21 -2.06
C LEU A 2 -15.47 36.78 -3.51
N ARG A 3 -14.32 36.22 -3.93
CA ARG A 3 -14.17 35.58 -5.24
C ARG A 3 -14.71 34.14 -5.16
N ARG A 4 -15.85 33.92 -5.83
CA ARG A 4 -16.42 32.60 -6.08
C ARG A 4 -15.56 31.87 -7.14
N TYR A 5 -14.95 30.73 -6.80
CA TYR A 5 -14.42 29.81 -7.79
C TYR A 5 -15.57 28.93 -8.32
N ARG A 6 -15.82 29.05 -9.60
CA ARG A 6 -16.81 28.30 -10.37
C ARG A 6 -16.14 27.03 -10.86
N ILE A 7 -16.55 25.89 -10.32
CA ILE A 7 -16.13 24.57 -10.84
C ILE A 7 -16.93 24.30 -12.11
N GLN A 8 -16.28 24.24 -13.25
CA GLN A 8 -16.86 23.74 -14.50
C GLN A 8 -16.86 22.21 -14.46
N ARG A 9 -18.07 21.66 -14.53
CA ARG A 9 -18.32 20.25 -14.78
C ARG A 9 -17.99 19.97 -16.25
N LEU A 10 -16.96 19.17 -16.51
CA LEU A 10 -16.72 18.58 -17.81
C LEU A 10 -17.52 17.28 -17.89
N GLU A 11 -18.48 17.25 -18.79
CA GLU A 11 -19.26 16.07 -19.14
C GLU A 11 -18.36 15.05 -19.85
N ALA A 12 -18.30 13.85 -19.32
CA ALA A 12 -17.56 12.74 -19.91
C ALA A 12 -18.38 12.18 -21.08
N SER A 13 -17.90 12.43 -22.30
CA SER A 13 -18.34 11.74 -23.50
C SER A 13 -17.74 10.34 -23.52
N THR A 14 -18.61 9.35 -23.56
CA THR A 14 -18.32 7.93 -23.68
C THR A 14 -17.69 7.64 -25.03
N THR A 15 -16.40 7.26 -25.06
CA THR A 15 -15.85 6.55 -26.22
C THR A 15 -14.92 5.47 -25.69
N THR A 16 -15.38 4.24 -25.82
CA THR A 16 -14.65 3.01 -25.48
C THR A 16 -13.50 2.85 -26.49
N ALA A 17 -12.32 3.31 -26.14
CA ALA A 17 -11.08 2.97 -26.84
C ALA A 17 -10.24 2.10 -25.92
N THR A 18 -10.17 0.82 -26.25
CA THR A 18 -9.30 -0.19 -25.64
C THR A 18 -7.85 0.19 -25.88
N LEU A 19 -7.26 0.96 -24.97
CA LEU A 19 -5.82 1.17 -24.94
C LEU A 19 -5.19 -0.06 -24.26
N LYS A 20 -4.82 -1.05 -25.06
CA LYS A 20 -3.77 -1.99 -24.70
C LYS A 20 -2.50 -1.18 -24.51
N GLN A 21 -2.19 -0.81 -23.28
CA GLN A 21 -0.86 -0.34 -22.90
C GLN A 21 0.08 -1.55 -22.98
N GLU A 22 0.73 -1.70 -24.12
CA GLU A 22 1.91 -2.53 -24.26
C GLU A 22 3.00 -1.91 -23.39
N ILE A 23 3.33 -2.60 -22.29
CA ILE A 23 4.48 -2.29 -21.45
C ILE A 23 5.70 -2.53 -22.34
N PRO A 24 6.52 -1.52 -22.68
CA PRO A 24 7.74 -1.78 -23.43
C PRO A 24 8.63 -2.67 -22.55
N ALA A 25 8.97 -3.83 -23.07
CA ALA A 25 9.96 -4.73 -22.49
C ALA A 25 11.34 -4.06 -22.61
N CYS A 26 11.68 -3.17 -21.66
CA CYS A 26 13.06 -2.80 -21.43
C CYS A 26 13.71 -3.95 -20.67
N VAL A 27 14.17 -4.94 -21.42
CA VAL A 27 15.18 -5.91 -20.96
C VAL A 27 16.51 -5.15 -20.89
N GLY A 28 16.70 -4.35 -19.86
CA GLY A 28 18.04 -3.91 -19.46
C GLY A 28 18.81 -5.15 -19.00
N ILE A 29 20.01 -5.35 -19.54
CA ILE A 29 20.94 -6.39 -19.09
C ILE A 29 21.29 -6.04 -17.64
N MET A 30 20.56 -6.64 -16.70
CA MET A 30 20.87 -6.52 -15.27
C MET A 30 22.20 -7.24 -15.00
N THR A 31 23.17 -6.53 -14.46
CA THR A 31 24.43 -7.12 -14.04
C THR A 31 24.18 -8.09 -12.89
N MET A 32 24.93 -9.18 -12.82
CA MET A 32 24.70 -10.34 -11.92
C MET A 32 24.82 -10.03 -10.41
N ASN A 33 24.84 -8.76 -10.00
CA ASN A 33 25.10 -8.33 -8.62
C ASN A 33 24.08 -7.31 -8.11
N ASP A 34 22.96 -7.09 -8.81
CA ASP A 34 21.96 -6.12 -8.37
C ASP A 34 21.12 -6.67 -7.21
N LYS A 35 21.03 -5.90 -6.15
CA LYS A 35 20.17 -6.22 -5.01
C LYS A 35 18.71 -6.02 -5.40
N HIS A 36 17.88 -6.95 -4.98
CA HIS A 36 16.42 -6.91 -5.18
C HIS A 36 15.70 -6.97 -3.85
N ILE A 37 15.50 -5.79 -3.28
CA ILE A 37 14.83 -5.65 -1.99
C ILE A 37 13.34 -5.41 -2.22
N LEU A 38 12.53 -6.32 -1.73
CA LEU A 38 11.08 -6.23 -1.71
C LEU A 38 10.63 -5.61 -0.38
N HIS A 39 9.78 -4.61 -0.42
CA HIS A 39 9.03 -4.12 0.72
C HIS A 39 7.55 -4.40 0.51
N LEU A 40 6.90 -5.02 1.48
CA LEU A 40 5.48 -5.37 1.49
C LEU A 40 4.81 -4.64 2.65
N ASP A 41 3.59 -4.13 2.43
CA ASP A 41 2.83 -3.40 3.45
C ASP A 41 1.33 -3.68 3.26
N LEU A 42 0.68 -4.15 4.32
CA LEU A 42 -0.76 -4.42 4.34
C LEU A 42 -1.54 -3.11 4.30
N ASP A 43 -2.43 -2.98 3.32
CA ASP A 43 -3.18 -1.74 3.11
C ASP A 43 -4.22 -1.52 4.20
N THR A 44 -4.14 -0.36 4.87
CA THR A 44 -5.06 0.00 5.96
C THR A 44 -5.32 -1.18 6.92
N PHE A 45 -4.26 -1.86 7.35
CA PHE A 45 -4.29 -3.19 7.94
C PHE A 45 -5.42 -3.41 8.96
N TYR A 46 -5.51 -2.59 10.02
CA TYR A 46 -6.55 -2.77 11.03
C TYR A 46 -7.96 -2.62 10.45
N VAL A 47 -8.17 -1.67 9.55
CA VAL A 47 -9.45 -1.48 8.86
C VAL A 47 -9.79 -2.70 8.02
N SER A 48 -8.81 -3.25 7.29
CA SER A 48 -8.99 -4.43 6.43
C SER A 48 -9.34 -5.67 7.25
N VAL A 49 -8.73 -5.84 8.43
CA VAL A 49 -9.08 -6.93 9.36
C VAL A 49 -10.51 -6.75 9.89
N GLU A 50 -10.90 -5.55 10.32
CA GLU A 50 -12.28 -5.30 10.81
C GLU A 50 -13.32 -5.57 9.70
N ARG A 51 -13.07 -5.17 8.47
CA ARG A 51 -13.94 -5.45 7.31
C ARG A 51 -14.03 -6.94 7.00
N LYS A 52 -12.93 -7.68 7.08
CA LYS A 52 -12.91 -9.13 6.93
C LYS A 52 -13.79 -9.82 7.99
N MET A 53 -13.82 -9.30 9.20
CA MET A 53 -14.63 -9.84 10.31
C MET A 53 -16.10 -9.43 10.23
N ASP A 54 -16.39 -8.24 9.73
CA ASP A 54 -17.75 -7.71 9.57
C ASP A 54 -17.91 -7.02 8.21
N SER A 55 -18.52 -7.74 7.26
CA SER A 55 -18.77 -7.24 5.90
C SER A 55 -19.68 -6.00 5.83
N ARG A 56 -20.44 -5.69 6.91
CA ARG A 56 -21.26 -4.47 6.99
C ARG A 56 -20.42 -3.19 7.04
N LEU A 57 -19.11 -3.31 7.29
CA LEU A 57 -18.14 -2.22 7.33
C LEU A 57 -17.53 -1.91 5.95
N GLU A 58 -17.84 -2.73 4.94
CA GLU A 58 -17.35 -2.51 3.58
C GLU A 58 -17.84 -1.15 3.04
N ASN A 59 -16.93 -0.44 2.38
CA ASN A 59 -17.18 0.87 1.75
C ASN A 59 -17.72 1.96 2.71
N ARG A 60 -17.61 1.76 4.02
CA ARG A 60 -17.99 2.76 5.01
C ARG A 60 -16.75 3.48 5.54
N PRO A 61 -16.86 4.80 5.80
CA PRO A 61 -15.82 5.52 6.54
C PRO A 61 -15.58 4.86 7.90
N LEU A 62 -14.34 4.42 8.17
CA LEU A 62 -14.00 3.65 9.36
C LEU A 62 -12.77 4.22 10.06
N LEU A 63 -12.85 4.32 11.38
CA LEU A 63 -11.77 4.71 12.27
C LEU A 63 -11.54 3.58 13.28
N VAL A 64 -10.30 3.14 13.41
CA VAL A 64 -9.89 2.18 14.44
C VAL A 64 -9.04 2.91 15.47
N GLY A 65 -9.38 2.80 16.75
CA GLY A 65 -8.60 3.46 17.79
C GLY A 65 -9.34 3.65 19.11
N GLY A 66 -8.91 4.63 19.90
CA GLY A 66 -9.56 4.99 21.16
C GLY A 66 -10.93 5.60 20.90
N THR A 67 -11.98 5.09 21.58
CA THR A 67 -13.38 5.54 21.35
C THR A 67 -13.75 6.85 22.03
N SER A 68 -12.96 7.33 23.00
CA SER A 68 -13.16 8.62 23.65
C SER A 68 -12.60 9.78 22.82
N ASP A 69 -13.03 11.01 23.09
CA ASP A 69 -12.51 12.21 22.43
C ASP A 69 -11.01 12.45 22.68
N ARG A 70 -10.48 11.92 23.79
CA ARG A 70 -9.03 11.91 24.08
C ARG A 70 -8.28 10.78 23.39
N GLY A 71 -9.00 9.86 22.74
CA GLY A 71 -8.42 8.75 21.97
C GLY A 71 -7.65 9.25 20.76
N VAL A 72 -6.81 8.35 20.23
CA VAL A 72 -6.02 8.57 19.02
C VAL A 72 -6.48 7.59 17.94
N VAL A 73 -6.52 8.05 16.70
CA VAL A 73 -6.75 7.21 15.53
C VAL A 73 -5.52 6.33 15.31
N ALA A 74 -5.66 5.02 15.51
CA ALA A 74 -4.61 4.06 15.22
C ALA A 74 -4.53 3.75 13.72
N ALA A 75 -5.69 3.54 13.10
CA ALA A 75 -5.82 3.37 11.65
C ALA A 75 -7.12 4.00 11.14
N CYS A 76 -7.13 4.38 9.88
CA CYS A 76 -8.29 4.97 9.22
C CYS A 76 -8.42 4.46 7.78
N SER A 77 -9.66 4.32 7.32
CA SER A 77 -9.97 3.86 5.96
C SER A 77 -9.64 4.92 4.91
N TYR A 78 -9.54 4.51 3.64
CA TYR A 78 -9.31 5.45 2.54
C TYR A 78 -10.43 6.48 2.39
N GLU A 79 -11.67 6.09 2.69
CA GLU A 79 -12.82 6.99 2.69
C GLU A 79 -12.61 8.14 3.69
N THR A 80 -12.16 7.83 4.91
CA THR A 80 -11.89 8.87 5.93
C THR A 80 -10.68 9.72 5.60
N ARG A 81 -9.67 9.15 4.92
CA ARG A 81 -8.50 9.94 4.44
C ARG A 81 -8.90 11.01 3.44
N GLY A 82 -9.94 10.77 2.63
CA GLY A 82 -10.51 11.77 1.72
C GLY A 82 -11.03 13.04 2.44
N PHE A 83 -11.36 12.93 3.74
CA PHE A 83 -11.73 14.06 4.60
C PHE A 83 -10.54 14.65 5.37
N GLY A 84 -9.31 14.23 5.08
CA GLY A 84 -8.10 14.70 5.74
C GLY A 84 -7.78 13.98 7.05
N VAL A 85 -8.46 12.89 7.38
CA VAL A 85 -8.16 12.09 8.58
C VAL A 85 -6.93 11.22 8.34
N HIS A 86 -6.06 11.12 9.34
CA HIS A 86 -4.86 10.28 9.30
C HIS A 86 -4.56 9.61 10.65
N SER A 87 -3.75 8.57 10.63
CA SER A 87 -3.26 7.91 11.85
C SER A 87 -2.48 8.90 12.72
N GLY A 88 -2.61 8.79 14.03
CA GLY A 88 -2.03 9.70 15.00
C GLY A 88 -2.90 10.94 15.31
N MET A 89 -3.97 11.20 14.54
CA MET A 89 -4.91 12.30 14.80
C MET A 89 -5.73 12.03 16.08
N SER A 90 -6.14 13.09 16.81
CA SER A 90 -7.07 12.93 17.91
C SER A 90 -8.44 12.47 17.42
N MET A 91 -9.09 11.58 18.15
CA MET A 91 -10.42 11.06 17.78
C MET A 91 -11.47 12.17 17.71
N LYS A 92 -11.35 13.19 18.56
CA LYS A 92 -12.22 14.37 18.52
C LYS A 92 -12.15 15.09 17.17
N LEU A 93 -10.94 15.37 16.68
CA LEU A 93 -10.75 16.04 15.39
C LEU A 93 -11.18 15.15 14.23
N ALA A 94 -10.86 13.86 14.27
CA ALA A 94 -11.27 12.91 13.23
C ALA A 94 -12.79 12.83 13.07
N ARG A 95 -13.55 12.83 14.18
CA ARG A 95 -15.02 12.89 14.16
C ARG A 95 -15.57 14.22 13.66
N GLN A 96 -14.88 15.31 13.86
CA GLN A 96 -15.27 16.61 13.31
C GLN A 96 -15.09 16.66 11.78
N LEU A 97 -14.02 16.05 11.28
CA LEU A 97 -13.73 15.99 9.84
C LEU A 97 -14.63 14.99 9.10
N CYS A 98 -14.94 13.86 9.72
CA CYS A 98 -15.79 12.82 9.16
C CYS A 98 -16.82 12.33 10.21
N PRO A 99 -17.93 13.06 10.43
CA PRO A 99 -18.93 12.73 11.46
C PRO A 99 -19.64 11.39 11.24
N GLU A 100 -19.72 10.94 10.00
CA GLU A 100 -20.34 9.68 9.58
C GLU A 100 -19.44 8.44 9.81
N ALA A 101 -18.18 8.65 10.20
CA ALA A 101 -17.24 7.56 10.38
C ALA A 101 -17.64 6.64 11.54
N VAL A 102 -17.66 5.35 11.27
CA VAL A 102 -17.80 4.33 12.31
C VAL A 102 -16.51 4.22 13.10
N VAL A 103 -16.59 4.31 14.43
CA VAL A 103 -15.42 4.20 15.29
C VAL A 103 -15.41 2.84 15.96
N ILE A 104 -14.34 2.08 15.77
CA ILE A 104 -14.15 0.75 16.35
C ILE A 104 -12.97 0.77 17.31
N ARG A 105 -13.15 0.14 18.45
CA ARG A 105 -12.04 -0.14 19.37
C ARG A 105 -11.26 -1.34 18.88
N GLY A 106 -9.99 -1.11 18.48
CA GLY A 106 -9.14 -2.17 17.96
C GLY A 106 -8.86 -3.27 18.97
N ASN A 107 -8.68 -4.50 18.46
CA ASN A 107 -8.27 -5.67 19.24
C ASN A 107 -6.88 -6.13 18.77
N ALA A 108 -5.85 -5.82 19.59
CA ALA A 108 -4.46 -6.14 19.28
C ALA A 108 -4.22 -7.65 19.07
N GLY A 109 -4.90 -8.52 19.82
CA GLY A 109 -4.75 -9.96 19.68
C GLY A 109 -5.27 -10.47 18.34
N THR A 110 -6.37 -9.93 17.85
CA THR A 110 -6.91 -10.26 16.52
C THR A 110 -5.95 -9.81 15.41
N TYR A 111 -5.42 -8.59 15.51
CA TYR A 111 -4.47 -8.08 14.51
C TYR A 111 -3.17 -8.88 14.48
N SER A 112 -2.63 -9.23 15.67
CA SER A 112 -1.45 -10.09 15.77
C SER A 112 -1.65 -11.41 15.03
N LYS A 113 -2.77 -12.08 15.26
CA LYS A 113 -3.10 -13.34 14.60
C LYS A 113 -3.11 -13.22 13.08
N HIS A 114 -3.76 -12.21 12.53
CA HIS A 114 -3.79 -11.98 11.07
C HIS A 114 -2.42 -11.58 10.50
N SER A 115 -1.63 -10.84 11.26
CA SER A 115 -0.23 -10.54 10.90
C SER A 115 0.61 -11.80 10.85
N ASP A 116 0.42 -12.74 11.78
CA ASP A 116 1.16 -13.99 11.82
C ASP A 116 0.79 -14.90 10.65
N GLU A 117 -0.49 -14.99 10.27
CA GLU A 117 -0.96 -15.68 9.06
C GLU A 117 -0.22 -15.17 7.80
N VAL A 118 -0.13 -13.84 7.63
CA VAL A 118 0.62 -13.23 6.51
C VAL A 118 2.12 -13.51 6.61
N THR A 119 2.67 -13.43 7.83
CA THR A 119 4.08 -13.69 8.09
C THR A 119 4.49 -15.10 7.65
N GLU A 120 3.69 -16.11 7.97
CA GLU A 120 3.95 -17.50 7.60
C GLU A 120 4.00 -17.67 6.07
N ILE A 121 3.07 -17.05 5.34
CA ILE A 121 3.04 -17.11 3.87
C ILE A 121 4.31 -16.48 3.28
N ILE A 122 4.71 -15.30 3.76
CA ILE A 122 5.89 -14.59 3.25
C ILE A 122 7.16 -15.39 3.55
N GLN A 123 7.27 -15.94 4.75
CA GLN A 123 8.42 -16.73 5.19
C GLN A 123 8.60 -18.02 4.36
N GLN A 124 7.51 -18.66 3.95
CA GLN A 124 7.56 -19.86 3.11
C GLN A 124 8.04 -19.57 1.69
N GLU A 125 7.76 -18.38 1.16
CA GLU A 125 8.03 -18.03 -0.24
C GLU A 125 9.34 -17.24 -0.43
N THR A 126 9.96 -16.74 0.65
CA THR A 126 11.13 -15.87 0.57
C THR A 126 12.32 -16.44 1.35
N PRO A 127 13.54 -16.46 0.75
CA PRO A 127 14.72 -17.04 1.40
C PRO A 127 15.24 -16.20 2.56
N LEU A 128 15.18 -14.88 2.45
CA LEU A 128 15.59 -13.91 3.47
C LEU A 128 14.46 -12.92 3.70
N PHE A 129 13.95 -12.89 4.92
CA PHE A 129 12.78 -12.14 5.30
C PHE A 129 13.02 -11.43 6.64
N GLU A 130 12.45 -10.23 6.76
CA GLU A 130 12.47 -9.41 7.98
C GLU A 130 11.09 -8.83 8.21
N LYS A 131 10.48 -9.10 9.36
CA LYS A 131 9.25 -8.45 9.82
C LYS A 131 9.62 -7.15 10.51
N SER A 132 9.32 -6.02 9.88
CA SER A 132 9.66 -4.68 10.39
C SER A 132 8.61 -4.16 11.36
N SER A 133 7.34 -4.46 11.11
CA SER A 133 6.21 -4.13 12.00
C SER A 133 5.12 -5.20 11.90
N ILE A 134 3.96 -4.92 12.49
CA ILE A 134 2.80 -5.83 12.43
C ILE A 134 2.23 -5.97 11.01
N ASP A 135 2.48 -4.99 10.14
CA ASP A 135 1.93 -4.87 8.78
C ASP A 135 2.99 -4.63 7.70
N GLU A 136 4.28 -4.46 8.08
CA GLU A 136 5.37 -4.20 7.15
C GLU A 136 6.42 -5.32 7.16
N PHE A 137 6.87 -5.72 5.96
CA PHE A 137 7.85 -6.78 5.76
C PHE A 137 8.87 -6.38 4.71
N TYR A 138 10.10 -6.86 4.88
CA TYR A 138 11.13 -6.81 3.84
C TYR A 138 11.57 -8.23 3.47
N ALA A 139 11.87 -8.44 2.19
CA ALA A 139 12.49 -9.66 1.71
C ALA A 139 13.61 -9.33 0.72
N ASP A 140 14.71 -10.07 0.81
CA ASP A 140 15.80 -10.00 -0.17
C ASP A 140 15.61 -11.10 -1.21
N LEU A 141 15.28 -10.70 -2.43
CA LEU A 141 15.07 -11.60 -3.58
C LEU A 141 16.30 -11.65 -4.50
N SER A 142 17.46 -11.10 -4.06
CA SER A 142 18.67 -11.08 -4.86
C SER A 142 19.10 -12.51 -5.25
N GLY A 143 19.48 -12.70 -6.50
CA GLY A 143 19.87 -14.00 -7.04
C GLY A 143 18.71 -14.91 -7.47
N MET A 144 17.44 -14.52 -7.23
CA MET A 144 16.26 -15.28 -7.69
C MET A 144 15.87 -14.97 -9.13
N ASP A 145 16.46 -13.95 -9.75
CA ASP A 145 16.21 -13.54 -11.14
C ASP A 145 16.41 -14.63 -12.15
N ARG A 146 17.43 -15.49 -11.90
CA ARG A 146 17.81 -16.56 -12.82
C ARG A 146 16.72 -17.59 -13.05
N PHE A 147 15.75 -17.69 -12.13
CA PHE A 147 14.74 -18.73 -12.17
C PHE A 147 13.36 -18.20 -12.57
N TYR A 148 12.97 -17.04 -12.05
CA TYR A 148 11.57 -16.57 -12.17
C TYR A 148 11.42 -15.08 -12.48
N GLY A 149 12.48 -14.28 -12.29
CA GLY A 149 12.40 -12.81 -12.25
C GLY A 149 11.78 -12.30 -10.93
N CYS A 150 12.51 -11.46 -10.22
CA CYS A 150 12.13 -10.98 -8.88
C CYS A 150 10.78 -10.28 -8.85
N TYR A 151 10.44 -9.52 -9.89
CA TYR A 151 9.14 -8.84 -9.98
C TYR A 151 7.97 -9.83 -10.13
N LYS A 152 8.15 -10.89 -10.92
CA LYS A 152 7.12 -11.93 -11.08
C LYS A 152 6.91 -12.68 -9.77
N LEU A 153 7.99 -13.07 -9.10
CA LEU A 153 7.92 -13.71 -7.78
C LEU A 153 7.18 -12.84 -6.76
N ALA A 154 7.54 -11.56 -6.66
CA ALA A 154 6.87 -10.62 -5.77
C ALA A 154 5.35 -10.47 -6.11
N THR A 155 5.03 -10.48 -7.41
CA THR A 155 3.63 -10.42 -7.88
C THR A 155 2.84 -11.68 -7.47
N GLU A 156 3.43 -12.85 -7.62
CA GLU A 156 2.79 -14.12 -7.23
C GLU A 156 2.65 -14.22 -5.69
N LEU A 157 3.66 -13.78 -4.95
CA LEU A 157 3.60 -13.71 -3.49
C LEU A 157 2.45 -12.80 -3.03
N ARG A 158 2.33 -11.59 -3.62
CA ARG A 158 1.22 -10.67 -3.34
C ARG A 158 -0.12 -11.32 -3.60
N LYS A 159 -0.30 -11.97 -4.75
CA LYS A 159 -1.54 -12.68 -5.09
C LYS A 159 -1.84 -13.79 -4.12
N LYS A 160 -0.82 -14.56 -3.69
CA LYS A 160 -0.97 -15.64 -2.72
C LYS A 160 -1.45 -15.11 -1.38
N VAL A 161 -0.83 -14.04 -0.84
CA VAL A 161 -1.25 -13.40 0.41
C VAL A 161 -2.71 -12.96 0.32
N ILE A 162 -3.11 -12.23 -0.73
CA ILE A 162 -4.50 -11.78 -0.90
C ILE A 162 -5.46 -12.96 -0.97
N LYS A 163 -5.12 -14.00 -1.73
CA LYS A 163 -5.98 -15.18 -1.91
C LYS A 163 -6.19 -15.97 -0.61
N GLU A 164 -5.13 -16.16 0.16
CA GLU A 164 -5.18 -17.00 1.36
C GLU A 164 -5.69 -16.25 2.58
N THR A 165 -5.36 -14.96 2.71
CA THR A 165 -5.75 -14.18 3.88
C THR A 165 -6.95 -13.25 3.66
N GLY A 166 -7.27 -12.91 2.41
CA GLY A 166 -8.27 -11.90 2.09
C GLY A 166 -7.83 -10.46 2.41
N LEU A 167 -6.58 -10.25 2.83
CA LEU A 167 -6.05 -8.93 3.18
C LEU A 167 -5.36 -8.27 1.98
N PRO A 168 -5.70 -7.00 1.66
CA PRO A 168 -5.02 -6.27 0.61
C PRO A 168 -3.59 -5.93 1.04
N ILE A 169 -2.63 -6.13 0.13
CA ILE A 169 -1.23 -5.85 0.35
C ILE A 169 -0.62 -5.19 -0.87
N SER A 170 0.17 -4.16 -0.65
CA SER A 170 0.94 -3.47 -1.68
C SER A 170 2.42 -3.75 -1.55
N PHE A 171 3.17 -3.68 -2.65
CA PHE A 171 4.61 -3.84 -2.58
C PHE A 171 5.37 -2.86 -3.47
N GLY A 172 6.62 -2.58 -3.05
CA GLY A 172 7.65 -1.92 -3.83
C GLY A 172 8.88 -2.81 -3.95
N LEU A 173 9.44 -2.91 -5.14
CA LEU A 173 10.67 -3.64 -5.43
C LEU A 173 11.73 -2.67 -5.94
N SER A 174 12.92 -2.67 -5.32
CA SER A 174 14.04 -1.82 -5.73
C SER A 174 15.38 -2.36 -5.21
N THR A 175 16.44 -1.59 -5.38
CA THR A 175 17.81 -1.99 -5.00
C THR A 175 18.12 -1.81 -3.51
N ASN A 176 17.27 -1.10 -2.75
CA ASN A 176 17.47 -0.87 -1.31
C ASN A 176 16.14 -0.69 -0.57
N LYS A 177 16.18 -0.83 0.76
CA LYS A 177 14.99 -0.75 1.63
C LYS A 177 14.25 0.58 1.54
N VAL A 178 14.96 1.70 1.46
CA VAL A 178 14.36 3.05 1.47
C VAL A 178 13.53 3.25 0.20
N VAL A 179 14.13 2.99 -0.96
CA VAL A 179 13.44 3.17 -2.25
C VAL A 179 12.29 2.18 -2.40
N SER A 180 12.46 0.92 -1.94
CA SER A 180 11.37 -0.07 -1.94
C SER A 180 10.18 0.38 -1.09
N LYS A 181 10.43 0.98 0.09
CA LYS A 181 9.36 1.51 0.95
C LYS A 181 8.66 2.70 0.30
N ILE A 182 9.40 3.62 -0.33
CA ILE A 182 8.81 4.73 -1.10
C ILE A 182 7.95 4.17 -2.25
N ALA A 183 8.48 3.21 -3.01
CA ALA A 183 7.74 2.56 -4.09
C ALA A 183 6.44 1.91 -3.61
N THR A 184 6.45 1.27 -2.42
CA THR A 184 5.22 0.72 -1.82
C THR A 184 4.22 1.83 -1.50
N GLY A 185 4.67 2.97 -0.96
CA GLY A 185 3.81 4.11 -0.67
C GLY A 185 3.10 4.63 -1.92
N GLU A 186 3.83 4.79 -3.03
CA GLU A 186 3.30 5.21 -4.33
C GLU A 186 2.39 4.16 -4.98
N ALA A 187 2.64 2.88 -4.69
CA ALA A 187 1.81 1.79 -5.22
C ALA A 187 0.46 1.67 -4.52
N LYS A 188 0.30 2.13 -3.28
CA LYS A 188 -0.96 2.00 -2.51
C LYS A 188 -2.12 2.75 -3.17
N PRO A 189 -3.35 2.25 -3.12
CA PRO A 189 -3.80 1.01 -2.50
C PRO A 189 -3.73 -0.22 -3.42
N ASN A 190 -3.55 -1.40 -2.81
CA ASN A 190 -3.69 -2.73 -3.40
C ASN A 190 -3.00 -2.87 -4.77
N ASN A 191 -1.76 -2.38 -4.87
CA ASN A 191 -1.01 -2.33 -6.12
C ASN A 191 0.48 -2.60 -5.88
N GLN A 192 1.29 -2.46 -6.92
CA GLN A 192 2.71 -2.81 -6.90
C GLN A 192 3.52 -1.89 -7.81
N LEU A 193 4.75 -1.59 -7.40
CA LEU A 193 5.66 -0.73 -8.16
C LEU A 193 7.09 -1.27 -8.08
N MET A 194 7.79 -1.26 -9.21
CA MET A 194 9.22 -1.54 -9.28
C MET A 194 9.95 -0.27 -9.71
N ILE A 195 10.99 0.08 -8.97
CA ILE A 195 11.87 1.21 -9.27
C ILE A 195 13.29 0.67 -9.49
N ASN A 196 13.76 0.74 -10.75
CA ASN A 196 15.13 0.38 -11.11
C ASN A 196 16.06 1.59 -10.91
N TYR A 197 17.36 1.32 -10.73
CA TYR A 197 18.38 2.35 -10.52
C TYR A 197 18.41 3.40 -11.65
N ASP A 198 18.26 2.98 -12.88
CA ASP A 198 18.25 3.85 -14.07
C ASP A 198 17.15 4.92 -14.02
N ARG A 199 15.99 4.59 -13.47
CA ARG A 199 14.88 5.55 -13.28
C ARG A 199 15.11 6.55 -12.17
N LEU A 200 15.95 6.24 -11.18
CA LEU A 200 16.31 7.18 -10.12
C LEU A 200 17.22 8.30 -10.63
N LEU A 201 18.02 8.03 -11.65
CA LEU A 201 18.90 9.03 -12.29
C LEU A 201 18.10 9.99 -13.18
N ASP A 202 17.08 9.52 -13.89
CA ASP A 202 16.23 10.33 -14.78
C ASP A 202 15.43 11.41 -14.03
N THR A 203 15.08 11.18 -12.76
CA THR A 203 14.37 12.15 -11.93
C THR A 203 15.28 13.27 -11.41
N SER A 204 16.59 13.06 -11.32
CA SER A 204 17.55 14.09 -10.88
C SER A 204 17.81 15.13 -11.96
N ASP A 205 17.72 14.77 -13.25
CA ASP A 205 17.92 15.70 -14.37
C ASP A 205 16.72 16.60 -14.65
N ALA A 206 15.52 16.22 -14.19
CA ALA A 206 14.31 17.04 -14.33
C ALA A 206 14.29 18.22 -13.34
N ALA A 207 14.95 18.09 -12.18
CA ALA A 207 14.99 19.13 -11.15
C ALA A 207 15.99 20.28 -11.44
N HIS A 208 16.82 20.15 -12.47
CA HIS A 208 17.82 21.17 -12.87
C HIS A 208 17.42 21.99 -14.10
N LYS A 209 16.17 21.90 -14.57
CA LYS A 209 15.68 22.63 -15.75
C LYS A 209 14.58 23.66 -15.44
N GLU A 210 14.58 24.25 -14.24
CA GLU A 210 13.82 25.49 -13.95
C GLU A 210 14.75 26.59 -13.46
#